data_7269fabd2d328a5d9b28e3c9f6a483ff
#
_entry.id   7269fabd2d328a5d9b28e3c9f6a483ff
#
_cell.length_a   1.000
_cell.length_b   1.000
_cell.length_c   1.000
_cell.angle_alpha   90.00
_cell.angle_beta   90.00
_cell.angle_gamma   90.00
#
_symmetry.space_group_name_H-M   'P 1'
#
loop_
_entity.id
_entity.type
_entity.pdbx_description
1 polymer ?
#
loop_
_entity_poly.entity_id
_entity_poly.type
_entity_poly.pdbx_seq_one_letter_code
_entity_poly.pdbx_strand_id
1 'polypeptide(L)'
;MRIYIDESGNLGGIGSKISEEDPYFVLVALVAREEIPIRRCIKDVRQTLRKRYKVKSELKFKESDDPTKRRILKCIAETNNDISYVFLRKDQPALLTPYLGVEPQVLYNDLCKQLLQRVILSYDLKGAIEIVIDRFLYGGARAKFDSYLVDGLSRDVHISHLDSKQCPCLQVADFVVGAIARKYRDNDDLFYSRIQHKITVAFEFPEEI
;
A
#
# COMPACT_ATOMS: atom_id res chain seq x y z
N MET A 1 12.12 3.67 12.28
CA MET A 1 10.92 2.92 11.85
C MET A 1 10.83 2.98 10.34
N ARG A 2 10.33 1.91 9.71
CA ARG A 2 10.12 1.90 8.26
C ARG A 2 8.64 1.77 7.93
N ILE A 3 8.21 2.49 6.91
CA ILE A 3 6.85 2.43 6.36
C ILE A 3 6.98 2.02 4.89
N TYR A 4 6.33 0.94 4.51
CA TYR A 4 6.32 0.42 3.14
C TYR A 4 4.99 0.79 2.49
N ILE A 5 5.07 1.46 1.35
CA ILE A 5 3.91 1.94 0.58
C ILE A 5 3.72 1.06 -0.65
N ASP A 6 2.48 0.63 -0.87
CA ASP A 6 2.06 -0.06 -2.08
C ASP A 6 0.59 0.27 -2.40
N GLU A 7 0.18 0.13 -3.67
CA GLU A 7 -1.14 0.48 -4.13
C GLU A 7 -1.81 -0.62 -4.94
N SER A 8 -3.14 -0.53 -5.04
CA SER A 8 -3.97 -1.36 -5.92
C SER A 8 -5.06 -0.53 -6.58
N GLY A 9 -5.23 -0.70 -7.88
CA GLY A 9 -6.13 0.08 -8.71
C GLY A 9 -5.38 1.09 -9.58
N ASN A 10 -6.15 1.89 -10.34
CA ASN A 10 -5.63 2.92 -11.24
C ASN A 10 -6.28 4.27 -10.89
N LEU A 11 -5.50 5.34 -10.85
CA LEU A 11 -6.01 6.71 -10.62
C LEU A 11 -6.41 7.44 -11.90
N GLY A 12 -6.14 6.84 -13.08
CA GLY A 12 -6.58 7.40 -14.35
C GLY A 12 -8.09 7.30 -14.54
N GLY A 13 -8.64 8.21 -15.36
CA GLY A 13 -10.00 8.11 -15.86
C GLY A 13 -11.11 8.45 -14.86
N ILE A 14 -10.84 9.26 -13.83
CA ILE A 14 -11.86 9.75 -12.91
C ILE A 14 -12.99 10.43 -13.71
N GLY A 15 -14.24 10.00 -13.49
CA GLY A 15 -15.40 10.50 -14.23
C GLY A 15 -15.55 9.91 -15.65
N SER A 16 -14.77 8.90 -16.02
CA SER A 16 -14.88 8.18 -17.30
C SER A 16 -15.38 6.75 -17.10
N LYS A 17 -15.67 6.04 -18.23
CA LYS A 17 -16.05 4.61 -18.19
C LYS A 17 -15.01 3.70 -17.50
N ILE A 18 -13.74 4.08 -17.51
CA ILE A 18 -12.67 3.34 -16.81
C ILE A 18 -12.89 3.33 -15.29
N SER A 19 -13.48 4.41 -14.74
CA SER A 19 -13.82 4.45 -13.31
C SER A 19 -14.98 3.54 -12.93
N GLU A 20 -15.85 3.18 -13.87
CA GLU A 20 -16.95 2.23 -13.64
C GLU A 20 -16.45 0.77 -13.59
N GLU A 21 -15.43 0.44 -14.41
CA GLU A 21 -14.84 -0.91 -14.45
C GLU A 21 -13.92 -1.20 -13.26
N ASP A 22 -13.20 -0.18 -12.78
CA ASP A 22 -12.31 -0.26 -11.62
C ASP A 22 -12.55 0.92 -10.68
N PRO A 23 -13.67 0.87 -9.91
CA PRO A 23 -14.15 2.02 -9.14
C PRO A 23 -13.30 2.37 -7.92
N TYR A 24 -12.38 1.49 -7.52
CA TYR A 24 -11.60 1.69 -6.30
C TYR A 24 -10.11 1.85 -6.58
N PHE A 25 -9.50 2.75 -5.81
CA PHE A 25 -8.06 2.80 -5.63
C PHE A 25 -7.75 2.68 -4.14
N VAL A 26 -6.78 1.88 -3.78
CA VAL A 26 -6.35 1.66 -2.39
C VAL A 26 -4.86 1.89 -2.30
N LEU A 27 -4.44 2.67 -1.30
CA LEU A 27 -3.04 2.88 -0.94
C LEU A 27 -2.82 2.40 0.49
N VAL A 28 -1.79 1.59 0.69
CA VAL A 28 -1.44 1.00 1.99
C VAL A 28 -0.11 1.51 2.49
N ALA A 29 -0.03 1.76 3.79
CA ALA A 29 1.19 1.95 4.55
C ALA A 29 1.35 0.77 5.53
N LEU A 30 2.29 -0.13 5.25
CA LEU A 30 2.71 -1.18 6.16
C LEU A 30 3.77 -0.61 7.10
N VAL A 31 3.42 -0.42 8.37
CA VAL A 31 4.29 0.12 9.40
C VAL A 31 5.10 -1.03 10.01
N ALA A 32 6.35 -1.16 9.57
CA ALA A 32 7.22 -2.24 10.00
C ALA A 32 8.00 -1.86 11.27
N ARG A 33 7.59 -2.39 12.40
CA ARG A 33 8.35 -2.37 13.66
C ARG A 33 9.40 -3.47 13.68
N GLU A 34 9.08 -4.61 13.06
CA GLU A 34 9.93 -5.78 12.98
C GLU A 34 9.94 -6.36 11.56
N GLU A 35 11.01 -6.13 10.82
CA GLU A 35 11.15 -6.66 9.45
C GLU A 35 11.59 -8.13 9.40
N ILE A 36 12.33 -8.58 10.40
CA ILE A 36 12.91 -9.94 10.38
C ILE A 36 11.83 -11.01 10.25
N PRO A 37 10.71 -10.97 11.00
CA PRO A 37 9.62 -11.94 10.83
C PRO A 37 9.00 -11.90 9.44
N ILE A 38 8.81 -10.70 8.85
CA ILE A 38 8.29 -10.52 7.49
C ILE A 38 9.21 -11.19 6.46
N ARG A 39 10.52 -10.91 6.54
CA ARG A 39 11.54 -11.47 5.65
C ARG A 39 11.60 -13.00 5.74
N ARG A 40 11.52 -13.54 6.96
CA ARG A 40 11.47 -15.00 7.19
C ARG A 40 10.22 -15.60 6.56
N CYS A 41 9.06 -15.00 6.75
CA CYS A 41 7.81 -15.48 6.17
C CYS A 41 7.90 -15.60 4.64
N ILE A 42 8.31 -14.56 3.94
CA ILE A 42 8.47 -14.57 2.48
C ILE A 42 9.48 -15.64 2.03
N LYS A 43 10.59 -15.77 2.75
CA LYS A 43 11.59 -16.82 2.48
C LYS A 43 11.00 -18.23 2.60
N ASP A 44 10.25 -18.51 3.67
CA ASP A 44 9.66 -19.81 3.94
C ASP A 44 8.54 -20.16 2.97
N VAL A 45 7.71 -19.17 2.59
CA VAL A 45 6.72 -19.35 1.53
C VAL A 45 7.40 -19.69 0.21
N ARG A 46 8.43 -18.94 -0.19
CA ARG A 46 9.18 -19.22 -1.43
C ARG A 46 9.82 -20.59 -1.43
N GLN A 47 10.42 -21.02 -0.31
CA GLN A 47 11.01 -22.36 -0.20
C GLN A 47 9.96 -23.46 -0.37
N THR A 48 8.78 -23.29 0.21
CA THR A 48 7.67 -24.22 0.08
C THR A 48 7.17 -24.30 -1.37
N LEU A 49 7.03 -23.16 -2.03
CA LEU A 49 6.59 -23.10 -3.42
C LEU A 49 7.63 -23.69 -4.38
N ARG A 50 8.94 -23.41 -4.18
CA ARG A 50 10.03 -23.97 -5.01
C ARG A 50 10.08 -25.49 -5.03
N LYS A 51 9.63 -26.13 -3.97
CA LYS A 51 9.52 -27.61 -3.93
C LYS A 51 8.39 -28.14 -4.83
N ARG A 52 7.43 -27.29 -5.22
CA ARG A 52 6.24 -27.69 -5.98
C ARG A 52 6.20 -27.12 -7.40
N TYR A 53 6.76 -25.93 -7.62
CA TYR A 53 6.64 -25.17 -8.86
C TYR A 53 7.91 -24.37 -9.18
N LYS A 54 8.03 -23.95 -10.45
CA LYS A 54 9.03 -22.96 -10.88
C LYS A 54 8.59 -21.59 -10.34
N VAL A 55 9.15 -21.15 -9.21
CA VAL A 55 8.73 -19.90 -8.53
C VAL A 55 9.33 -18.69 -9.21
N LYS A 56 8.50 -17.71 -9.50
CA LYS A 56 8.93 -16.37 -9.93
C LYS A 56 9.79 -15.70 -8.85
N SER A 57 10.63 -14.75 -9.24
CA SER A 57 11.51 -14.00 -8.34
C SER A 57 10.72 -13.15 -7.33
N GLU A 58 9.46 -12.83 -7.63
CA GLU A 58 8.57 -12.00 -6.85
C GLU A 58 7.26 -12.75 -6.56
N LEU A 59 6.74 -12.60 -5.35
CA LEU A 59 5.39 -13.05 -4.98
C LEU A 59 4.46 -11.85 -5.08
N LYS A 60 3.35 -12.01 -5.82
CA LYS A 60 2.29 -10.99 -5.96
C LYS A 60 0.94 -11.56 -5.58
N PHE A 61 0.11 -10.76 -4.94
CA PHE A 61 -1.22 -11.16 -4.50
C PHE A 61 -2.06 -11.66 -5.69
N LYS A 62 -2.11 -10.90 -6.78
CA LYS A 62 -2.90 -11.24 -7.97
C LYS A 62 -2.51 -12.57 -8.62
N GLU A 63 -1.23 -12.94 -8.53
CA GLU A 63 -0.67 -14.14 -9.17
C GLU A 63 -0.58 -15.36 -8.24
N SER A 64 -0.84 -15.18 -6.94
CA SER A 64 -0.73 -16.24 -5.95
C SER A 64 -2.04 -16.99 -5.77
N ASP A 65 -1.93 -18.27 -5.41
CA ASP A 65 -3.09 -19.08 -4.99
C ASP A 65 -3.58 -18.68 -3.58
N ASP A 66 -4.79 -19.05 -3.25
CA ASP A 66 -5.42 -18.73 -1.96
C ASP A 66 -4.63 -19.25 -0.74
N PRO A 67 -4.09 -20.48 -0.74
CA PRO A 67 -3.23 -20.94 0.35
C PRO A 67 -2.01 -20.05 0.58
N THR A 68 -1.36 -19.59 -0.47
CA THR A 68 -0.21 -18.66 -0.40
C THR A 68 -0.63 -17.31 0.17
N LYS A 69 -1.74 -16.73 -0.33
CA LYS A 69 -2.31 -15.48 0.19
C LYS A 69 -2.59 -15.59 1.70
N ARG A 70 -3.30 -16.63 2.11
CA ARG A 70 -3.62 -16.87 3.53
C ARG A 70 -2.39 -16.99 4.39
N ARG A 71 -1.35 -17.68 3.91
CA ARG A 71 -0.11 -17.87 4.66
C ARG A 71 0.64 -16.55 4.88
N ILE A 72 0.77 -15.72 3.83
CA ILE A 72 1.46 -14.43 3.93
C ILE A 72 0.69 -13.47 4.84
N LEU A 73 -0.64 -13.36 4.67
CA LEU A 73 -1.47 -12.50 5.52
C LEU A 73 -1.48 -12.97 6.98
N LYS A 74 -1.45 -14.29 7.23
CA LYS A 74 -1.28 -14.84 8.58
C LYS A 74 0.04 -14.39 9.22
N CYS A 75 1.14 -14.40 8.46
CA CYS A 75 2.42 -13.95 8.99
C CYS A 75 2.35 -12.49 9.47
N ILE A 76 1.70 -11.60 8.72
CA ILE A 76 1.50 -10.20 9.16
C ILE A 76 0.60 -10.14 10.39
N ALA A 77 -0.49 -10.89 10.42
CA ALA A 77 -1.41 -10.95 11.54
C ALA A 77 -0.71 -11.34 12.87
N GLU A 78 0.32 -12.18 12.79
CA GLU A 78 1.07 -12.71 13.94
C GLU A 78 2.32 -11.88 14.29
N THR A 79 2.66 -10.84 13.54
CA THR A 79 3.83 -9.97 13.79
C THR A 79 3.44 -8.69 14.55
N ASN A 80 4.41 -8.03 15.15
CA ASN A 80 4.22 -6.71 15.78
C ASN A 80 4.37 -5.59 14.73
N ASN A 81 3.59 -5.69 13.64
CA ASN A 81 3.54 -4.70 12.58
C ASN A 81 2.11 -4.21 12.40
N ASP A 82 1.94 -2.99 11.95
CA ASP A 82 0.63 -2.35 11.81
C ASP A 82 0.35 -2.02 10.35
N ILE A 83 -0.93 -1.87 10.02
CA ILE A 83 -1.42 -1.55 8.69
C ILE A 83 -2.22 -0.27 8.77
N SER A 84 -1.98 0.64 7.84
CA SER A 84 -2.82 1.81 7.61
C SER A 84 -3.14 1.90 6.14
N TYR A 85 -4.32 2.42 5.79
CA TYR A 85 -4.69 2.58 4.40
C TYR A 85 -5.65 3.74 4.16
N VAL A 86 -5.63 4.25 2.95
CA VAL A 86 -6.64 5.11 2.38
C VAL A 86 -7.25 4.42 1.17
N PHE A 87 -8.55 4.57 0.98
CA PHE A 87 -9.20 4.15 -0.25
C PHE A 87 -9.95 5.31 -0.89
N LEU A 88 -10.04 5.28 -2.21
CA LEU A 88 -10.70 6.28 -3.04
C LEU A 88 -11.78 5.59 -3.86
N ARG A 89 -12.96 6.19 -3.92
CA ARG A 89 -14.06 5.79 -4.80
C ARG A 89 -14.13 6.71 -6.01
N LYS A 90 -13.82 6.17 -7.18
CA LYS A 90 -13.83 6.92 -8.45
C LYS A 90 -15.23 7.06 -9.06
N ASP A 91 -16.19 6.26 -8.58
CA ASP A 91 -17.60 6.31 -8.99
C ASP A 91 -18.37 7.48 -8.37
N GLN A 92 -17.72 8.28 -7.53
CA GLN A 92 -18.27 9.50 -6.92
C GLN A 92 -17.52 10.76 -7.42
N PRO A 93 -17.64 11.12 -8.72
CA PRO A 93 -16.85 12.21 -9.30
C PRO A 93 -17.12 13.58 -8.66
N ALA A 94 -18.29 13.79 -8.06
CA ALA A 94 -18.63 15.03 -7.38
C ALA A 94 -17.67 15.33 -6.21
N LEU A 95 -17.25 14.31 -5.45
CA LEU A 95 -16.29 14.45 -4.37
C LEU A 95 -14.86 14.69 -4.88
N LEU A 96 -14.58 14.29 -6.11
CA LEU A 96 -13.28 14.39 -6.74
C LEU A 96 -13.15 15.61 -7.68
N THR A 97 -14.09 16.56 -7.61
CA THR A 97 -14.09 17.77 -8.47
C THR A 97 -12.72 18.48 -8.52
N PRO A 98 -11.97 18.65 -7.41
CA PRO A 98 -10.65 19.29 -7.44
C PRO A 98 -9.61 18.54 -8.26
N TYR A 99 -9.85 17.25 -8.56
CA TYR A 99 -8.92 16.37 -9.29
C TYR A 99 -9.40 16.03 -10.69
N LEU A 100 -10.53 16.57 -11.15
CA LEU A 100 -11.00 16.39 -12.52
C LEU A 100 -10.07 17.13 -13.48
N GLY A 101 -9.57 16.40 -14.50
CA GLY A 101 -8.64 16.95 -15.49
C GLY A 101 -7.22 17.21 -14.98
N VAL A 102 -6.91 16.83 -13.75
CA VAL A 102 -5.55 16.90 -13.18
C VAL A 102 -4.79 15.60 -13.46
N GLU A 103 -3.48 15.70 -13.61
CA GLU A 103 -2.62 14.53 -13.78
C GLU A 103 -2.78 13.56 -12.60
N PRO A 104 -2.96 12.24 -12.85
CA PRO A 104 -3.15 11.23 -11.81
C PRO A 104 -2.07 11.25 -10.72
N GLN A 105 -0.86 11.70 -11.07
CA GLN A 105 0.26 11.82 -10.14
C GLN A 105 0.00 12.84 -9.02
N VAL A 106 -0.74 13.91 -9.28
CA VAL A 106 -1.08 14.93 -8.26
C VAL A 106 -1.97 14.32 -7.20
N LEU A 107 -3.00 13.59 -7.61
CA LEU A 107 -3.89 12.88 -6.68
C LEU A 107 -3.13 11.79 -5.90
N TYR A 108 -2.25 11.06 -6.55
CA TYR A 108 -1.40 10.07 -5.88
C TYR A 108 -0.53 10.71 -4.78
N ASN A 109 0.09 11.84 -5.09
CA ASN A 109 0.92 12.58 -4.14
C ASN A 109 0.11 13.01 -2.91
N ASP A 110 -1.12 13.51 -3.13
CA ASP A 110 -2.01 13.93 -2.04
C ASP A 110 -2.47 12.76 -1.18
N LEU A 111 -2.83 11.63 -1.79
CA LEU A 111 -3.18 10.40 -1.07
C LEU A 111 -2.01 9.89 -0.21
N CYS A 112 -0.80 9.85 -0.79
CA CYS A 112 0.41 9.47 -0.04
C CYS A 112 0.65 10.39 1.13
N LYS A 113 0.60 11.70 0.91
CA LYS A 113 0.84 12.70 1.96
C LYS A 113 -0.18 12.56 3.09
N GLN A 114 -1.48 12.49 2.79
CA GLN A 114 -2.52 12.40 3.82
C GLN A 114 -2.44 11.10 4.61
N LEU A 115 -2.20 9.96 3.92
CA LEU A 115 -2.01 8.70 4.61
C LEU A 115 -0.81 8.76 5.56
N LEU A 116 0.34 9.24 5.09
CA LEU A 116 1.56 9.34 5.88
C LEU A 116 1.44 10.30 7.06
N GLN A 117 0.78 11.46 6.88
CA GLN A 117 0.51 12.40 7.96
C GLN A 117 -0.29 11.74 9.08
N ARG A 118 -1.37 11.00 8.76
CA ARG A 118 -2.20 10.32 9.75
C ARG A 118 -1.44 9.18 10.44
N VAL A 119 -0.65 8.42 9.67
CA VAL A 119 0.22 7.37 10.22
C VAL A 119 1.21 8.00 11.20
N ILE A 120 1.91 9.04 10.81
CA ILE A 120 2.92 9.70 11.67
C ILE A 120 2.29 10.27 12.95
N LEU A 121 1.09 10.85 12.85
CA LEU A 121 0.35 11.37 14.00
C LEU A 121 -0.16 10.27 14.95
N SER A 122 -0.44 9.08 14.41
CA SER A 122 -0.93 7.93 15.22
C SER A 122 0.16 7.29 16.08
N TYR A 123 1.42 7.64 15.83
CA TYR A 123 2.54 7.08 16.58
C TYR A 123 3.32 8.20 17.28
N ASP A 124 3.62 7.99 18.57
CA ASP A 124 4.60 8.83 19.28
C ASP A 124 6.02 8.42 18.89
N LEU A 125 6.40 8.80 17.66
CA LEU A 125 7.65 8.38 17.05
C LEU A 125 8.82 9.26 17.50
N LYS A 126 9.87 8.62 18.01
CA LYS A 126 11.17 9.24 18.27
C LYS A 126 12.14 8.87 17.17
N GLY A 127 12.75 9.86 16.50
CA GLY A 127 13.75 9.67 15.46
C GLY A 127 13.21 9.68 14.01
N ALA A 128 14.12 9.46 13.07
CA ALA A 128 13.86 9.49 11.64
C ALA A 128 12.96 8.33 11.18
N ILE A 129 12.12 8.61 10.19
CA ILE A 129 11.23 7.65 9.55
C ILE A 129 11.74 7.38 8.14
N GLU A 130 11.94 6.12 7.81
CA GLU A 130 12.22 5.70 6.45
C GLU A 130 10.94 5.27 5.75
N ILE A 131 10.58 5.95 4.66
CA ILE A 131 9.45 5.62 3.80
C ILE A 131 10.01 4.89 2.57
N VAL A 132 9.55 3.67 2.35
CA VAL A 132 10.00 2.80 1.26
C VAL A 132 8.86 2.62 0.28
N ILE A 133 9.08 2.98 -0.98
CA ILE A 133 8.07 2.93 -2.04
C ILE A 133 8.61 2.04 -3.17
N ASP A 134 7.71 1.31 -3.85
CA ASP A 134 8.13 0.53 -5.01
C ASP A 134 8.62 1.47 -6.12
N ARG A 135 9.59 1.02 -6.89
CA ARG A 135 10.24 1.82 -7.93
C ARG A 135 9.32 1.97 -9.14
N PHE A 136 8.50 3.03 -9.18
CA PHE A 136 7.61 3.35 -10.30
C PHE A 136 7.91 4.69 -10.97
N LEU A 137 8.54 5.63 -10.27
CA LEU A 137 8.97 6.92 -10.81
C LEU A 137 10.46 6.97 -11.12
N TYR A 138 10.84 7.77 -12.11
CA TYR A 138 12.22 7.95 -12.53
C TYR A 138 12.57 9.43 -12.73
N GLY A 139 13.85 9.75 -12.55
CA GLY A 139 14.39 11.08 -12.82
C GLY A 139 13.69 12.21 -12.07
N GLY A 140 13.38 13.30 -12.77
CA GLY A 140 12.81 14.52 -12.18
C GLY A 140 11.43 14.34 -11.56
N ALA A 141 10.62 13.39 -12.06
CA ALA A 141 9.30 13.09 -11.48
C ALA A 141 9.44 12.52 -10.06
N ARG A 142 10.42 11.64 -9.84
CA ARG A 142 10.74 11.12 -8.52
C ARG A 142 11.16 12.22 -7.56
N ALA A 143 12.11 13.07 -7.97
CA ALA A 143 12.61 14.13 -7.11
C ALA A 143 11.50 15.12 -6.70
N LYS A 144 10.57 15.45 -7.60
CA LYS A 144 9.40 16.28 -7.28
C LYS A 144 8.47 15.61 -6.27
N PHE A 145 8.21 14.32 -6.44
CA PHE A 145 7.40 13.55 -5.51
C PHE A 145 8.04 13.48 -4.12
N ASP A 146 9.33 13.16 -4.06
CA ASP A 146 10.07 13.06 -2.79
C ASP A 146 10.07 14.42 -2.05
N SER A 147 10.38 15.52 -2.75
CA SER A 147 10.30 16.86 -2.16
C SER A 147 8.90 17.20 -1.66
N TYR A 148 7.86 16.90 -2.43
CA TYR A 148 6.47 17.15 -2.03
C TYR A 148 6.10 16.43 -0.74
N LEU A 149 6.53 15.18 -0.57
CA LEU A 149 6.29 14.43 0.66
C LEU A 149 7.11 14.96 1.84
N VAL A 150 8.40 15.21 1.64
CA VAL A 150 9.28 15.74 2.70
C VAL A 150 8.79 17.08 3.21
N ASP A 151 8.42 18.00 2.30
CA ASP A 151 7.90 19.33 2.65
C ASP A 151 6.53 19.26 3.35
N GLY A 152 5.72 18.25 3.02
CA GLY A 152 4.38 18.05 3.56
C GLY A 152 4.33 17.29 4.90
N LEU A 153 5.42 16.64 5.30
CA LEU A 153 5.47 15.84 6.53
C LEU A 153 6.26 16.57 7.61
N SER A 154 5.65 16.78 8.78
CA SER A 154 6.22 17.56 9.90
C SER A 154 7.29 16.79 10.69
N ARG A 155 8.05 15.91 10.05
CA ARG A 155 9.04 15.03 10.68
C ARG A 155 10.27 14.84 9.78
N ASP A 156 11.37 14.40 10.38
CA ASP A 156 12.55 13.96 9.66
C ASP A 156 12.23 12.62 8.97
N VAL A 157 11.98 12.70 7.66
CA VAL A 157 11.65 11.56 6.82
C VAL A 157 12.70 11.36 5.73
N HIS A 158 13.06 10.11 5.50
CA HIS A 158 13.89 9.70 4.39
C HIS A 158 13.08 8.82 3.44
N ILE A 159 13.05 9.16 2.14
CA ILE A 159 12.31 8.41 1.13
C ILE A 159 13.28 7.56 0.32
N SER A 160 13.00 6.29 0.20
CA SER A 160 13.77 5.36 -0.62
C SER A 160 12.87 4.60 -1.60
N HIS A 161 13.37 4.38 -2.80
CA HIS A 161 12.68 3.64 -3.86
C HIS A 161 13.37 2.31 -4.09
N LEU A 162 12.73 1.22 -3.73
CA LEU A 162 13.27 -0.13 -3.85
C LEU A 162 12.51 -0.95 -4.89
N ASP A 163 13.17 -1.92 -5.48
CA ASP A 163 12.53 -2.92 -6.33
C ASP A 163 11.87 -3.98 -5.42
N SER A 164 10.55 -4.16 -5.55
CA SER A 164 9.78 -5.14 -4.79
C SER A 164 10.32 -6.56 -4.92
N LYS A 165 10.97 -6.91 -6.04
CA LYS A 165 11.63 -8.21 -6.23
C LYS A 165 12.70 -8.49 -5.18
N GLN A 166 13.36 -7.43 -4.69
CA GLN A 166 14.45 -7.51 -3.71
C GLN A 166 14.00 -7.13 -2.30
N CYS A 167 12.78 -6.58 -2.14
CA CYS A 167 12.24 -6.12 -0.87
C CYS A 167 11.05 -6.97 -0.39
N PRO A 168 11.26 -7.96 0.51
CA PRO A 168 10.17 -8.78 1.03
C PRO A 168 9.05 -8.00 1.70
N CYS A 169 9.34 -6.85 2.31
CA CYS A 169 8.33 -6.04 2.98
C CYS A 169 7.40 -5.35 1.97
N LEU A 170 7.90 -4.89 0.81
CA LEU A 170 7.05 -4.41 -0.29
C LEU A 170 6.17 -5.52 -0.85
N GLN A 171 6.70 -6.75 -0.99
CA GLN A 171 5.85 -7.87 -1.41
C GLN A 171 4.73 -8.16 -0.41
N VAL A 172 4.98 -8.02 0.89
CA VAL A 172 3.90 -8.15 1.89
C VAL A 172 2.93 -6.99 1.80
N ALA A 173 3.38 -5.76 1.54
CA ALA A 173 2.48 -4.62 1.29
C ALA A 173 1.57 -4.89 0.09
N ASP A 174 2.05 -5.50 -1.01
CA ASP A 174 1.23 -5.96 -2.14
C ASP A 174 0.15 -6.97 -1.71
N PHE A 175 0.48 -7.91 -0.81
CA PHE A 175 -0.54 -8.84 -0.30
C PHE A 175 -1.57 -8.14 0.59
N VAL A 176 -1.16 -7.16 1.37
CA VAL A 176 -2.06 -6.39 2.23
C VAL A 176 -3.00 -5.53 1.39
N VAL A 177 -2.45 -4.74 0.44
CA VAL A 177 -3.26 -3.88 -0.41
C VAL A 177 -4.19 -4.71 -1.31
N GLY A 178 -3.73 -5.85 -1.81
CA GLY A 178 -4.58 -6.78 -2.58
C GLY A 178 -5.75 -7.34 -1.79
N ALA A 179 -5.54 -7.66 -0.50
CA ALA A 179 -6.61 -8.12 0.40
C ALA A 179 -7.64 -7.02 0.68
N ILE A 180 -7.19 -5.78 0.88
CA ILE A 180 -8.06 -4.62 1.12
C ILE A 180 -8.83 -4.26 -0.15
N ALA A 181 -8.16 -4.20 -1.31
CA ALA A 181 -8.79 -3.89 -2.58
C ALA A 181 -9.90 -4.91 -2.94
N ARG A 182 -9.67 -6.19 -2.68
CA ARG A 182 -10.68 -7.24 -2.91
C ARG A 182 -11.93 -7.05 -2.05
N LYS A 183 -11.78 -6.61 -0.80
CA LYS A 183 -12.92 -6.28 0.06
C LYS A 183 -13.82 -5.22 -0.56
N TYR A 184 -13.23 -4.14 -1.08
CA TYR A 184 -14.02 -3.04 -1.63
C TYR A 184 -14.53 -3.33 -3.04
N ARG A 185 -13.68 -3.86 -3.92
CA ARG A 185 -14.03 -4.11 -5.32
C ARG A 185 -14.97 -5.30 -5.50
N ASP A 186 -14.68 -6.41 -4.82
CA ASP A 186 -15.36 -7.68 -5.02
C ASP A 186 -16.38 -7.97 -3.90
N ASN A 187 -16.50 -7.07 -2.91
CA ASN A 187 -17.25 -7.27 -1.67
C ASN A 187 -16.91 -8.62 -0.97
N ASP A 188 -15.60 -8.97 -1.01
CA ASP A 188 -15.07 -10.22 -0.46
C ASP A 188 -14.03 -9.93 0.62
N ASP A 189 -14.39 -10.18 1.86
CA ASP A 189 -13.57 -9.92 3.04
C ASP A 189 -12.73 -11.12 3.50
N LEU A 190 -12.72 -12.22 2.75
CA LEU A 190 -12.02 -13.48 3.09
C LEU A 190 -10.58 -13.29 3.52
N PHE A 191 -9.88 -12.36 2.87
CA PHE A 191 -8.49 -12.05 3.16
C PHE A 191 -8.35 -10.87 4.12
N TYR A 192 -9.22 -9.85 4.00
CA TYR A 192 -9.24 -8.68 4.85
C TYR A 192 -9.47 -9.04 6.33
N SER A 193 -10.42 -9.93 6.61
CA SER A 193 -10.75 -10.39 7.97
C SER A 193 -9.55 -10.93 8.75
N ARG A 194 -8.52 -11.42 8.05
CA ARG A 194 -7.29 -11.95 8.67
C ARG A 194 -6.37 -10.87 9.21
N ILE A 195 -6.44 -9.67 8.65
CA ILE A 195 -5.54 -8.55 8.96
C ILE A 195 -6.26 -7.35 9.56
N GLN A 196 -7.60 -7.35 9.64
CA GLN A 196 -8.38 -6.19 10.11
C GLN A 196 -7.98 -5.71 11.51
N HIS A 197 -7.58 -6.63 12.40
CA HIS A 197 -7.14 -6.30 13.75
C HIS A 197 -5.77 -5.61 13.82
N LYS A 198 -5.05 -5.53 12.69
CA LYS A 198 -3.78 -4.82 12.52
C LYS A 198 -3.95 -3.41 11.99
N ILE A 199 -5.19 -3.02 11.64
CA ILE A 199 -5.46 -1.73 11.02
C ILE A 199 -5.52 -0.67 12.11
N THR A 200 -4.64 0.33 12.00
CA THR A 200 -4.55 1.47 12.92
C THR A 200 -5.19 2.72 12.37
N VAL A 201 -5.08 2.94 11.05
CA VAL A 201 -5.70 4.07 10.34
C VAL A 201 -6.39 3.53 9.08
N ALA A 202 -7.67 3.90 8.89
CA ALA A 202 -8.40 3.60 7.68
C ALA A 202 -9.37 4.74 7.38
N PHE A 203 -9.35 5.28 6.17
CA PHE A 203 -10.26 6.36 5.78
C PHE A 203 -10.55 6.34 4.27
N GLU A 204 -11.68 6.91 3.89
CA GLU A 204 -12.05 7.21 2.51
C GLU A 204 -11.54 8.59 2.13
N PHE A 205 -11.10 8.75 0.89
CA PHE A 205 -10.65 10.01 0.35
C PHE A 205 -11.52 10.43 -0.84
N PRO A 206 -11.87 11.73 -0.95
CA PRO A 206 -11.80 12.74 0.11
C PRO A 206 -12.80 12.43 1.23
N GLU A 207 -12.51 12.88 2.44
CA GLU A 207 -13.50 12.78 3.52
C GLU A 207 -14.70 13.67 3.22
N GLU A 208 -15.90 13.17 3.46
CA GLU A 208 -17.10 14.00 3.44
C GLU A 208 -16.99 15.06 4.54
N ILE A 209 -17.14 16.34 4.14
CA ILE A 209 -17.11 17.50 5.06
C ILE A 209 -18.45 17.60 5.79
#